data_6e627c89a508b16aa7dcfd475a521213
#
_entry.id   6e627c89a508b16aa7dcfd475a521213
#
_cell.length_a   1.000
_cell.length_b   1.000
_cell.length_c   1.000
_cell.angle_alpha   90.00
_cell.angle_beta   90.00
_cell.angle_gamma   90.00
#
_symmetry.space_group_name_H-M   'P 1'
#
loop_
_entity.id
_entity.type
_entity.pdbx_description
1 polymer ?
#
loop_
_entity_poly.entity_id
_entity_poly.type
_entity_poly.pdbx_seq_one_letter_code
_entity_poly.pdbx_strand_id
1 'polypeptide(L)'
;MARVLKRHESTIFREIKRNYWTDDAFPKTCAGYFGMAAHQRSQRRRSTQRKLIRYPELFQYIVERLKNGWTPEQIGNRMIFEGAKLRVCQETIYRCIYSKEGMAQELWCCLPLHRKNRTSRRARKRLPSKIDRDASILFRPEDVAHRRQFGHSEGDLKLFEQKFGQTNVTSFIERVSRYTAILKNPNKPTKPVMGKIMKAIRDLPLIARRSIIFDRGPEFVSWLHLQAEIGTQTWFCDPPSTWQKGPVENTNRRARSWLPKKRDITALTDRDIKAIFDRLNNTHHKCLGWKTPAEVFREKMMEEMGH
;
A
#
# COMPACT_ATOMS: atom_id res chain seq x y z
N MET A 1 36.98 -6.02 -34.21
CA MET A 1 36.28 -6.21 -32.94
C MET A 1 35.01 -5.31 -32.85
N ALA A 2 35.08 -3.98 -33.01
CA ALA A 2 33.93 -3.07 -32.91
C ALA A 2 32.77 -3.43 -33.88
N ARG A 3 33.10 -3.72 -35.16
CA ARG A 3 32.12 -4.14 -36.19
C ARG A 3 31.43 -5.46 -35.82
N VAL A 4 32.18 -6.45 -35.31
CA VAL A 4 31.66 -7.77 -34.93
C VAL A 4 30.70 -7.63 -33.72
N LEU A 5 31.04 -6.77 -32.76
CA LEU A 5 30.25 -6.54 -31.57
C LEU A 5 29.12 -5.50 -31.76
N LYS A 6 28.98 -4.92 -32.96
CA LYS A 6 28.03 -3.87 -33.32
C LYS A 6 28.06 -2.72 -32.28
N ARG A 7 29.27 -2.31 -31.90
CA ARG A 7 29.51 -1.22 -30.95
C ARG A 7 30.42 -0.17 -31.55
N HIS A 8 30.28 1.09 -31.13
CA HIS A 8 31.17 2.16 -31.56
C HIS A 8 32.59 1.94 -31.08
N GLU A 9 33.61 2.26 -31.90
CA GLU A 9 35.03 2.00 -31.61
C GLU A 9 35.50 2.65 -30.31
N SER A 10 35.03 3.89 -30.01
CA SER A 10 35.34 4.56 -28.75
C SER A 10 34.82 3.83 -27.49
N THR A 11 33.72 3.05 -27.61
CA THR A 11 33.20 2.24 -26.52
C THR A 11 34.13 1.07 -26.25
N ILE A 12 34.61 0.40 -27.29
CA ILE A 12 35.56 -0.72 -27.17
C ILE A 12 36.89 -0.22 -26.62
N PHE A 13 37.39 0.91 -27.15
CA PHE A 13 38.64 1.50 -26.65
C PHE A 13 38.55 1.84 -25.15
N ARG A 14 37.47 2.50 -24.71
CA ARG A 14 37.25 2.81 -23.29
C ARG A 14 37.16 1.58 -22.42
N GLU A 15 36.55 0.50 -22.93
CA GLU A 15 36.43 -0.76 -22.18
C GLU A 15 37.79 -1.44 -22.04
N ILE A 16 38.58 -1.50 -23.09
CA ILE A 16 39.94 -2.04 -23.07
C ILE A 16 40.80 -1.20 -22.13
N LYS A 17 40.87 0.13 -22.29
CA LYS A 17 41.65 1.02 -21.43
C LYS A 17 41.30 0.89 -19.94
N ARG A 18 40.01 0.80 -19.62
CA ARG A 18 39.51 0.69 -18.25
C ARG A 18 39.89 -0.61 -17.56
N ASN A 19 40.01 -1.70 -18.31
CA ASN A 19 40.19 -3.03 -17.78
C ASN A 19 41.56 -3.65 -18.20
N TYR A 20 42.42 -2.87 -18.85
CA TYR A 20 43.76 -3.28 -19.17
C TYR A 20 44.52 -3.66 -17.88
N TRP A 21 45.17 -4.82 -17.90
CA TRP A 21 45.91 -5.32 -16.75
C TRP A 21 47.39 -5.09 -16.97
N THR A 22 48.06 -4.49 -16.00
CA THR A 22 49.50 -4.36 -15.91
C THR A 22 49.90 -4.66 -14.47
N ASP A 23 50.97 -5.34 -14.29
CA ASP A 23 51.58 -5.63 -13.01
C ASP A 23 53.10 -5.55 -13.17
N ASP A 24 53.75 -4.75 -12.33
CA ASP A 24 55.19 -4.51 -12.40
C ASP A 24 56.01 -5.75 -11.99
N ALA A 25 55.39 -6.71 -11.31
CA ALA A 25 56.00 -8.00 -10.96
C ALA A 25 56.11 -8.98 -12.16
N PHE A 26 55.46 -8.66 -13.30
CA PHE A 26 55.44 -9.53 -14.47
C PHE A 26 55.98 -8.83 -15.72
N PRO A 27 56.57 -9.60 -16.67
CA PRO A 27 57.02 -9.03 -17.95
C PRO A 27 55.88 -8.27 -18.67
N LYS A 28 56.20 -7.17 -19.32
CA LYS A 28 55.23 -6.38 -20.11
C LYS A 28 54.49 -7.17 -21.17
N THR A 29 55.05 -8.29 -21.63
CA THR A 29 54.41 -9.23 -22.55
C THR A 29 53.18 -9.93 -21.95
N CYS A 30 53.08 -9.97 -20.63
CA CYS A 30 51.90 -10.49 -19.92
C CYS A 30 50.80 -9.47 -19.71
N ALA A 31 51.06 -8.20 -20.04
CA ALA A 31 50.06 -7.13 -19.91
C ALA A 31 49.01 -7.26 -21.02
N GLY A 32 47.73 -7.02 -20.69
CA GLY A 32 46.68 -7.14 -21.69
C GLY A 32 45.26 -7.02 -21.17
N TYR A 33 44.32 -7.17 -22.07
CA TYR A 33 42.92 -7.23 -21.74
C TYR A 33 42.47 -8.69 -21.57
N PHE A 34 42.12 -9.03 -20.32
CA PHE A 34 41.63 -10.38 -19.96
C PHE A 34 40.14 -10.30 -19.68
N GLY A 35 39.30 -10.94 -20.49
CA GLY A 35 37.85 -10.88 -20.43
C GLY A 35 37.27 -11.27 -19.06
N MET A 36 37.79 -12.32 -18.44
CA MET A 36 37.37 -12.76 -17.12
C MET A 36 37.71 -11.73 -16.02
N ALA A 37 38.91 -11.19 -16.02
CA ALA A 37 39.34 -10.16 -15.09
C ALA A 37 38.55 -8.87 -15.30
N ALA A 38 38.31 -8.48 -16.56
CA ALA A 38 37.42 -7.35 -16.90
C ALA A 38 35.99 -7.54 -16.38
N HIS A 39 35.45 -8.75 -16.52
CA HIS A 39 34.14 -9.10 -16.01
C HIS A 39 34.06 -8.97 -14.47
N GLN A 40 35.03 -9.56 -13.75
CA GLN A 40 35.09 -9.47 -12.30
C GLN A 40 35.26 -8.03 -11.81
N ARG A 41 36.13 -7.23 -12.45
CA ARG A 41 36.27 -5.78 -12.15
C ARG A 41 34.97 -5.02 -12.40
N SER A 42 34.26 -5.34 -13.48
CA SER A 42 32.97 -4.74 -13.79
C SER A 42 31.92 -5.11 -12.75
N GLN A 43 31.86 -6.36 -12.32
CA GLN A 43 30.96 -6.80 -11.24
C GLN A 43 31.29 -6.10 -9.92
N ARG A 44 32.58 -6.01 -9.54
CA ARG A 44 33.02 -5.31 -8.32
C ARG A 44 32.63 -3.82 -8.36
N ARG A 45 32.88 -3.11 -9.47
CA ARG A 45 32.46 -1.72 -9.64
C ARG A 45 30.93 -1.56 -9.52
N ARG A 46 30.16 -2.44 -10.16
CA ARG A 46 28.69 -2.42 -10.05
C ARG A 46 28.20 -2.68 -8.64
N SER A 47 28.87 -3.53 -7.88
CA SER A 47 28.49 -3.81 -6.48
C SER A 47 28.73 -2.61 -5.56
N THR A 48 29.87 -1.92 -5.71
CA THR A 48 30.23 -0.75 -4.89
C THR A 48 29.52 0.54 -5.31
N GLN A 49 29.16 0.66 -6.59
CA GLN A 49 28.46 1.84 -7.13
C GLN A 49 26.93 1.76 -7.05
N ARG A 50 26.39 0.79 -6.29
CA ARG A 50 24.93 0.74 -6.08
C ARG A 50 24.46 2.02 -5.41
N LYS A 51 23.39 2.61 -5.95
CA LYS A 51 22.88 3.92 -5.51
C LYS A 51 22.63 4.00 -3.99
N LEU A 52 22.10 2.95 -3.39
CA LEU A 52 21.82 2.90 -1.95
C LEU A 52 23.04 2.72 -1.07
N ILE A 53 24.15 2.21 -1.61
CA ILE A 53 25.45 2.19 -0.92
C ILE A 53 26.11 3.58 -0.98
N ARG A 54 25.99 4.23 -2.14
CA ARG A 54 26.59 5.55 -2.36
C ARG A 54 25.88 6.67 -1.59
N TYR A 55 24.61 6.53 -1.28
CA TYR A 55 23.79 7.52 -0.59
C TYR A 55 23.14 6.89 0.65
N PRO A 56 23.85 6.86 1.79
CA PRO A 56 23.36 6.25 3.03
C PRO A 56 22.06 6.87 3.54
N GLU A 57 21.90 8.18 3.42
CA GLU A 57 20.68 8.91 3.82
C GLU A 57 19.46 8.41 3.04
N LEU A 58 19.63 8.17 1.74
CA LEU A 58 18.57 7.60 0.91
C LEU A 58 18.22 6.17 1.33
N PHE A 59 19.22 5.38 1.73
CA PHE A 59 19.01 4.05 2.27
C PHE A 59 18.21 4.10 3.57
N GLN A 60 18.59 4.96 4.51
CA GLN A 60 17.88 5.15 5.78
C GLN A 60 16.43 5.58 5.57
N TYR A 61 16.20 6.55 4.68
CA TYR A 61 14.84 6.96 4.28
C TYR A 61 13.99 5.78 3.79
N ILE A 62 14.56 4.93 2.93
CA ILE A 62 13.85 3.75 2.40
C ILE A 62 13.55 2.75 3.50
N VAL A 63 14.51 2.46 4.38
CA VAL A 63 14.33 1.52 5.50
C VAL A 63 13.23 2.00 6.45
N GLU A 64 13.22 3.28 6.77
CA GLU A 64 12.16 3.88 7.61
C GLU A 64 10.77 3.72 6.97
N ARG A 65 10.64 4.00 5.67
CA ARG A 65 9.37 3.84 4.95
C ARG A 65 8.94 2.37 4.85
N LEU A 66 9.88 1.44 4.65
CA LEU A 66 9.59 0.00 4.69
C LEU A 66 9.07 -0.43 6.08
N LYS A 67 9.71 0.02 7.16
CA LYS A 67 9.26 -0.24 8.54
C LYS A 67 7.89 0.35 8.84
N ASN A 68 7.54 1.46 8.18
CA ASN A 68 6.20 2.06 8.24
C ASN A 68 5.17 1.34 7.34
N GLY A 69 5.54 0.21 6.72
CA GLY A 69 4.64 -0.63 5.92
C GLY A 69 4.45 -0.18 4.47
N TRP A 70 5.29 0.75 3.97
CA TRP A 70 5.25 1.13 2.56
C TRP A 70 5.87 0.06 1.68
N THR A 71 5.26 -0.20 0.53
CA THR A 71 5.84 -1.12 -0.45
C THR A 71 6.94 -0.44 -1.27
N PRO A 72 7.90 -1.20 -1.84
CA PRO A 72 8.91 -0.65 -2.75
C PRO A 72 8.33 0.16 -3.91
N GLU A 73 7.16 -0.24 -4.45
CA GLU A 73 6.44 0.48 -5.49
C GLU A 73 5.97 1.86 -4.98
N GLN A 74 5.40 1.90 -3.78
CA GLN A 74 4.92 3.13 -3.15
C GLN A 74 6.07 4.11 -2.90
N ILE A 75 7.18 3.63 -2.32
CA ILE A 75 8.35 4.46 -2.04
C ILE A 75 8.92 5.07 -3.33
N GLY A 76 9.16 4.26 -4.35
CA GLY A 76 9.73 4.73 -5.61
C GLY A 76 8.86 5.76 -6.33
N ASN A 77 7.54 5.53 -6.38
CA ASN A 77 6.62 6.43 -7.08
C ASN A 77 6.30 7.69 -6.27
N ARG A 78 6.27 7.62 -4.94
CA ARG A 78 6.12 8.82 -4.11
C ARG A 78 7.30 9.79 -4.28
N MET A 79 8.54 9.26 -4.35
CA MET A 79 9.71 10.10 -4.67
C MET A 79 9.61 10.80 -6.02
N ILE A 80 8.96 10.16 -7.02
CA ILE A 80 8.69 10.80 -8.32
C ILE A 80 7.65 11.89 -8.16
N PHE A 81 6.56 11.60 -7.45
CA PHE A 81 5.47 12.54 -7.20
C PHE A 81 5.94 13.81 -6.47
N GLU A 82 6.83 13.64 -5.48
CA GLU A 82 7.41 14.74 -4.70
C GLU A 82 8.55 15.48 -5.43
N GLY A 83 8.91 15.07 -6.64
CA GLY A 83 9.99 15.71 -7.40
C GLY A 83 11.38 15.52 -6.77
N ALA A 84 11.58 14.49 -5.94
CA ALA A 84 12.83 14.28 -5.23
C ALA A 84 14.03 14.21 -6.19
N LYS A 85 15.13 14.93 -5.87
CA LYS A 85 16.36 14.94 -6.69
C LYS A 85 17.02 13.56 -6.76
N LEU A 86 17.06 12.85 -5.62
CA LEU A 86 17.56 11.47 -5.52
C LEU A 86 16.36 10.52 -5.52
N ARG A 87 16.21 9.73 -6.59
CA ARG A 87 15.11 8.79 -6.77
C ARG A 87 15.61 7.38 -7.00
N VAL A 88 14.87 6.39 -6.54
CA VAL A 88 15.12 4.97 -6.82
C VAL A 88 13.87 4.30 -7.35
N CYS A 89 14.02 3.35 -8.26
CA CYS A 89 12.91 2.54 -8.70
C CYS A 89 12.68 1.37 -7.72
N GLN A 90 11.46 0.81 -7.75
CA GLN A 90 11.07 -0.35 -6.92
C GLN A 90 12.06 -1.52 -7.04
N GLU A 91 12.63 -1.76 -8.24
CA GLU A 91 13.58 -2.83 -8.48
C GLU A 91 14.89 -2.65 -7.69
N THR A 92 15.39 -1.42 -7.60
CA THR A 92 16.58 -1.10 -6.79
C THR A 92 16.32 -1.36 -5.31
N ILE A 93 15.11 -1.04 -4.83
CA ILE A 93 14.71 -1.31 -3.44
C ILE A 93 14.60 -2.81 -3.20
N TYR A 94 13.96 -3.58 -4.10
CA TYR A 94 13.91 -5.03 -3.98
C TYR A 94 15.30 -5.67 -3.98
N ARG A 95 16.21 -5.23 -4.84
CA ARG A 95 17.60 -5.72 -4.86
C ARG A 95 18.33 -5.42 -3.57
N CYS A 96 18.02 -4.31 -2.92
CA CYS A 96 18.58 -3.97 -1.61
C CYS A 96 18.03 -4.88 -0.51
N ILE A 97 16.71 -5.09 -0.45
CA ILE A 97 16.05 -5.95 0.54
C ILE A 97 16.62 -7.38 0.48
N TYR A 98 16.84 -7.92 -0.72
CA TYR A 98 17.35 -9.28 -0.94
C TYR A 98 18.89 -9.32 -1.12
N SER A 99 19.63 -8.25 -0.82
CA SER A 99 21.09 -8.26 -0.70
C SER A 99 21.53 -8.92 0.60
N LYS A 100 22.82 -9.22 0.73
CA LYS A 100 23.38 -9.79 1.97
C LYS A 100 23.08 -8.89 3.17
N GLU A 101 23.26 -7.58 3.01
CA GLU A 101 23.03 -6.57 4.05
C GLU A 101 21.55 -6.44 4.40
N GLY A 102 20.67 -6.43 3.39
CA GLY A 102 19.22 -6.35 3.58
C GLY A 102 18.64 -7.61 4.21
N MET A 103 19.20 -8.77 3.89
CA MET A 103 18.82 -10.05 4.52
C MET A 103 19.30 -10.12 5.97
N ALA A 104 20.50 -9.61 6.29
CA ALA A 104 21.01 -9.52 7.65
C ALA A 104 20.16 -8.58 8.53
N GLN A 105 19.61 -7.52 7.96
CA GLN A 105 18.69 -6.60 8.63
C GLN A 105 17.23 -7.05 8.58
N GLU A 106 16.94 -8.23 8.05
CA GLU A 106 15.59 -8.81 7.91
C GLU A 106 14.57 -7.90 7.21
N LEU A 107 15.02 -7.03 6.28
CA LEU A 107 14.15 -6.07 5.60
C LEU A 107 13.00 -6.73 4.81
N TRP A 108 13.12 -8.00 4.47
CA TRP A 108 12.06 -8.80 3.85
C TRP A 108 10.82 -8.94 4.76
N CYS A 109 10.97 -8.87 6.09
CA CYS A 109 9.86 -8.88 7.04
C CYS A 109 8.97 -7.65 6.92
N CYS A 110 9.52 -6.53 6.38
CA CYS A 110 8.74 -5.31 6.14
C CYS A 110 7.86 -5.40 4.89
N LEU A 111 8.03 -6.44 4.06
CA LEU A 111 7.21 -6.63 2.86
C LEU A 111 5.84 -7.25 3.22
N PRO A 112 4.75 -6.91 2.50
CA PRO A 112 3.40 -7.39 2.81
C PRO A 112 3.22 -8.91 2.84
N LEU A 113 4.09 -9.66 2.18
CA LEU A 113 4.03 -11.13 2.11
C LEU A 113 5.11 -11.83 2.95
N HIS A 114 6.00 -11.08 3.64
CA HIS A 114 7.08 -11.59 4.48
C HIS A 114 7.89 -12.76 3.85
N ARG A 115 8.17 -12.70 2.53
CA ARG A 115 8.85 -13.78 1.82
C ARG A 115 10.35 -13.59 1.86
N LYS A 116 11.09 -14.58 2.38
CA LYS A 116 12.57 -14.61 2.37
C LYS A 116 13.16 -14.67 0.96
N ASN A 117 12.45 -15.30 0.01
CA ASN A 117 12.91 -15.44 -1.36
C ASN A 117 12.04 -14.65 -2.33
N ARG A 118 12.70 -14.02 -3.30
CA ARG A 118 12.02 -13.34 -4.38
C ARG A 118 11.45 -14.34 -5.37
N THR A 119 10.13 -14.35 -5.54
CA THR A 119 9.49 -15.14 -6.60
C THR A 119 9.44 -14.36 -7.90
N SER A 120 9.66 -15.06 -9.02
CA SER A 120 9.49 -14.47 -10.35
C SER A 120 8.05 -13.95 -10.53
N ARG A 121 7.92 -12.84 -11.25
CA ARG A 121 6.61 -12.25 -11.57
C ARG A 121 5.93 -13.12 -12.62
N ARG A 122 5.24 -14.18 -12.18
CA ARG A 122 4.33 -14.92 -13.07
C ARG A 122 3.15 -14.02 -13.39
N ALA A 123 2.86 -13.82 -14.65
CA ALA A 123 1.63 -13.16 -15.10
C ALA A 123 0.45 -13.92 -14.49
N ARG A 124 -0.36 -13.26 -13.65
CA ARG A 124 -1.62 -13.83 -13.19
C ARG A 124 -2.50 -13.98 -14.40
N LYS A 125 -2.80 -15.22 -14.81
CA LYS A 125 -3.91 -15.47 -15.72
C LYS A 125 -5.18 -14.91 -15.06
N ARG A 126 -5.80 -13.92 -15.68
CA ARG A 126 -7.13 -13.46 -15.29
C ARG A 126 -8.08 -14.65 -15.53
N LEU A 127 -8.58 -15.22 -14.45
CA LEU A 127 -9.72 -16.13 -14.54
C LEU A 127 -10.91 -15.28 -15.01
N PRO A 128 -11.65 -15.73 -16.04
CA PRO A 128 -12.87 -15.06 -16.44
C PRO A 128 -13.84 -15.14 -15.26
N SER A 129 -14.31 -13.99 -14.79
CA SER A 129 -15.31 -13.93 -13.74
C SER A 129 -16.63 -14.36 -14.36
N LYS A 130 -17.12 -15.53 -13.99
CA LYS A 130 -18.53 -15.93 -14.16
C LYS A 130 -19.32 -15.15 -13.11
N ILE A 131 -19.81 -13.99 -13.48
CA ILE A 131 -20.68 -13.19 -12.59
C ILE A 131 -21.86 -12.76 -13.44
N ASP A 132 -23.03 -13.26 -13.06
CA ASP A 132 -24.32 -12.77 -13.52
C ASP A 132 -24.47 -11.30 -13.13
N ARG A 133 -24.84 -10.46 -14.13
CA ARG A 133 -24.88 -9.00 -14.02
C ARG A 133 -26.12 -8.45 -13.31
N ASP A 134 -27.03 -9.29 -12.79
CA ASP A 134 -28.36 -8.87 -12.36
C ASP A 134 -28.62 -8.78 -10.87
N ALA A 135 -27.57 -8.81 -10.02
CA ALA A 135 -27.73 -8.52 -8.59
C ALA A 135 -27.52 -7.03 -8.32
N SER A 136 -28.47 -6.21 -8.72
CA SER A 136 -28.40 -4.75 -8.63
C SER A 136 -28.66 -4.25 -7.20
N ILE A 137 -27.79 -3.38 -6.75
CA ILE A 137 -28.19 -2.32 -5.78
C ILE A 137 -29.05 -1.35 -6.60
N LEU A 138 -30.31 -1.70 -6.79
CA LEU A 138 -31.24 -1.15 -7.79
C LEU A 138 -31.56 0.35 -7.63
N PHE A 139 -31.13 0.99 -6.55
CA PHE A 139 -31.51 2.39 -6.25
C PHE A 139 -30.33 3.31 -5.99
N ARG A 140 -29.12 2.88 -6.30
CA ARG A 140 -27.91 3.65 -6.06
C ARG A 140 -27.61 4.53 -7.28
N PRO A 141 -27.47 5.87 -7.09
CA PRO A 141 -27.09 6.77 -8.17
C PRO A 141 -25.80 6.32 -8.86
N GLU A 142 -25.68 6.49 -10.17
CA GLU A 142 -24.51 6.09 -10.94
C GLU A 142 -23.22 6.76 -10.45
N ASP A 143 -23.27 8.02 -10.05
CA ASP A 143 -22.10 8.75 -9.52
C ASP A 143 -21.57 8.12 -8.25
N VAL A 144 -22.44 7.62 -7.39
CA VAL A 144 -22.07 6.84 -6.21
C VAL A 144 -21.49 5.49 -6.61
N ALA A 145 -22.07 4.82 -7.61
CA ALA A 145 -21.58 3.54 -8.12
C ALA A 145 -20.17 3.69 -8.69
N HIS A 146 -19.92 4.72 -9.48
CA HIS A 146 -18.63 5.00 -10.13
C HIS A 146 -17.60 5.71 -9.23
N ARG A 147 -17.92 5.98 -7.96
CA ARG A 147 -17.01 6.62 -6.99
C ARG A 147 -16.56 8.01 -7.43
N ARG A 148 -17.43 8.77 -8.04
CA ARG A 148 -17.16 10.14 -8.46
C ARG A 148 -17.54 11.15 -7.40
N GLN A 149 -18.61 10.86 -6.64
CA GLN A 149 -19.12 11.75 -5.61
C GLN A 149 -18.48 11.43 -4.25
N PHE A 150 -17.97 12.46 -3.59
CA PHE A 150 -17.37 12.39 -2.26
C PHE A 150 -18.45 12.27 -1.16
N GLY A 151 -18.08 11.69 -0.01
CA GLY A 151 -18.96 11.55 1.15
C GLY A 151 -19.73 10.24 1.24
N HIS A 152 -19.45 9.28 0.37
CA HIS A 152 -20.04 7.94 0.43
C HIS A 152 -19.03 6.93 1.00
N SER A 153 -19.40 6.29 2.12
CA SER A 153 -18.55 5.36 2.84
C SER A 153 -19.02 3.91 2.74
N GLU A 154 -18.09 2.96 2.89
CA GLU A 154 -18.36 1.53 3.05
C GLU A 154 -18.02 1.13 4.48
N GLY A 155 -18.96 0.50 5.17
CA GLY A 155 -18.80 -0.01 6.54
C GLY A 155 -18.65 -1.53 6.56
N ASP A 156 -17.78 -2.04 7.43
CA ASP A 156 -17.55 -3.47 7.63
C ASP A 156 -17.11 -3.78 9.07
N LEU A 157 -17.58 -4.92 9.60
CA LEU A 157 -17.25 -5.37 10.94
C LEU A 157 -16.16 -6.45 10.88
N LYS A 158 -15.05 -6.22 11.58
CA LYS A 158 -13.96 -7.20 11.71
C LYS A 158 -14.06 -7.96 13.00
N LEU A 159 -14.24 -9.26 12.88
CA LEU A 159 -14.20 -10.19 13.99
C LEU A 159 -12.79 -10.76 14.20
N PHE A 160 -12.47 -11.05 15.45
CA PHE A 160 -11.26 -11.74 15.90
C PHE A 160 -11.59 -13.13 16.44
N GLU A 161 -10.61 -13.93 16.79
CA GLU A 161 -10.86 -15.27 17.33
C GLU A 161 -11.62 -15.18 18.65
N GLN A 162 -12.66 -16.00 18.83
CA GLN A 162 -13.54 -15.99 20.01
C GLN A 162 -12.81 -16.21 21.34
N LYS A 163 -11.67 -16.89 21.31
CA LYS A 163 -10.84 -17.09 22.51
C LYS A 163 -10.33 -15.78 23.14
N PHE A 164 -10.34 -14.67 22.39
CA PHE A 164 -9.96 -13.33 22.85
C PHE A 164 -11.16 -12.47 23.22
N GLY A 165 -12.35 -13.07 23.36
CA GLY A 165 -13.58 -12.36 23.72
C GLY A 165 -14.37 -11.85 22.52
N GLN A 166 -15.31 -10.94 22.76
CA GLN A 166 -16.24 -10.42 21.74
C GLN A 166 -15.81 -9.06 21.16
N THR A 167 -14.67 -8.54 21.60
CA THR A 167 -14.14 -7.27 21.11
C THR A 167 -13.91 -7.32 19.61
N ASN A 168 -14.38 -6.33 18.91
CA ASN A 168 -14.32 -6.25 17.46
C ASN A 168 -14.02 -4.83 16.99
N VAL A 169 -13.91 -4.65 15.67
CA VAL A 169 -13.54 -3.37 15.07
C VAL A 169 -14.44 -3.10 13.88
N THR A 170 -15.11 -1.96 13.87
CA THR A 170 -15.82 -1.47 12.67
C THR A 170 -14.90 -0.56 11.86
N SER A 171 -14.78 -0.83 10.59
CA SER A 171 -14.02 0.01 9.65
C SER A 171 -14.96 0.73 8.68
N PHE A 172 -14.70 2.02 8.47
CA PHE A 172 -15.36 2.85 7.47
C PHE A 172 -14.35 3.32 6.47
N ILE A 173 -14.69 3.31 5.20
CA ILE A 173 -13.81 3.78 4.14
C ILE A 173 -14.61 4.68 3.22
N GLU A 174 -14.20 5.94 3.13
CA GLU A 174 -14.74 6.86 2.14
C GLU A 174 -14.27 6.42 0.75
N ARG A 175 -15.21 6.37 -0.20
CA ARG A 175 -15.04 5.64 -1.48
C ARG A 175 -14.17 6.35 -2.50
N VAL A 176 -14.12 7.66 -2.47
CA VAL A 176 -13.30 8.49 -3.37
C VAL A 176 -11.88 8.60 -2.83
N SER A 177 -11.72 9.15 -1.64
CA SER A 177 -10.43 9.42 -1.00
C SER A 177 -9.73 8.18 -0.44
N ARG A 178 -10.49 7.09 -0.20
CA ARG A 178 -10.03 5.90 0.53
C ARG A 178 -9.69 6.18 2.00
N TYR A 179 -10.07 7.34 2.51
CA TYR A 179 -9.88 7.68 3.91
C TYR A 179 -10.61 6.69 4.80
N THR A 180 -9.89 6.18 5.78
CA THR A 180 -10.36 5.07 6.60
C THR A 180 -10.51 5.53 8.05
N ALA A 181 -11.68 5.28 8.65
CA ALA A 181 -11.92 5.38 10.09
C ALA A 181 -12.19 3.98 10.67
N ILE A 182 -11.67 3.63 11.88
CA ILE A 182 -11.91 2.37 12.58
C ILE A 182 -12.37 2.67 14.00
N LEU A 183 -13.35 1.95 14.45
CA LEU A 183 -13.89 2.07 15.77
C LEU A 183 -13.73 0.73 16.49
N LYS A 184 -13.12 0.74 17.67
CA LYS A 184 -13.07 -0.42 18.55
C LYS A 184 -14.40 -0.56 19.25
N ASN A 185 -15.01 -1.74 19.20
CA ASN A 185 -16.23 -2.05 19.90
C ASN A 185 -15.96 -3.12 20.96
N PRO A 186 -16.47 -2.98 22.19
CA PRO A 186 -16.25 -3.96 23.25
C PRO A 186 -17.00 -5.28 22.98
N ASN A 187 -18.09 -5.21 22.24
CA ASN A 187 -18.92 -6.36 21.89
C ASN A 187 -19.61 -6.16 20.54
N LYS A 188 -20.41 -7.14 20.10
CA LYS A 188 -21.11 -7.14 18.81
C LYS A 188 -22.54 -6.53 18.81
N PRO A 189 -23.22 -6.23 19.93
CA PRO A 189 -24.60 -5.73 19.89
C PRO A 189 -24.78 -4.50 19.02
N THR A 190 -25.89 -4.43 18.32
CA THR A 190 -26.22 -3.43 17.31
C THR A 190 -26.25 -2.00 17.86
N LYS A 191 -26.91 -1.76 18.99
CA LYS A 191 -27.07 -0.40 19.55
C LYS A 191 -25.74 0.28 19.91
N PRO A 192 -24.81 -0.36 20.68
CA PRO A 192 -23.51 0.25 20.97
C PRO A 192 -22.65 0.51 19.73
N VAL A 193 -22.68 -0.38 18.75
CA VAL A 193 -21.95 -0.22 17.49
C VAL A 193 -22.47 0.99 16.72
N MET A 194 -23.79 1.08 16.53
CA MET A 194 -24.41 2.20 15.83
C MET A 194 -24.21 3.53 16.55
N GLY A 195 -24.31 3.56 17.89
CA GLY A 195 -24.03 4.77 18.68
C GLY A 195 -22.59 5.27 18.51
N LYS A 196 -21.60 4.38 18.46
CA LYS A 196 -20.21 4.76 18.17
C LYS A 196 -20.04 5.29 16.75
N ILE A 197 -20.69 4.66 15.77
CA ILE A 197 -20.68 5.11 14.38
C ILE A 197 -21.23 6.54 14.31
N MET A 198 -22.42 6.77 14.87
CA MET A 198 -23.05 8.09 14.89
C MET A 198 -22.15 9.15 15.52
N LYS A 199 -21.56 8.86 16.69
CA LYS A 199 -20.65 9.77 17.37
C LYS A 199 -19.42 10.10 16.50
N ALA A 200 -18.87 9.11 15.79
CA ALA A 200 -17.67 9.30 14.99
C ALA A 200 -17.88 10.14 13.72
N ILE A 201 -19.11 10.13 13.16
CA ILE A 201 -19.39 10.82 11.89
C ILE A 201 -20.29 12.06 12.07
N ARG A 202 -20.87 12.27 13.24
CA ARG A 202 -21.77 13.41 13.53
C ARG A 202 -21.09 14.76 13.26
N ASP A 203 -19.83 14.89 13.67
CA ASP A 203 -19.06 16.13 13.55
C ASP A 203 -18.55 16.40 12.12
N LEU A 204 -18.68 15.42 11.22
CA LEU A 204 -18.38 15.62 9.81
C LEU A 204 -19.52 16.40 9.13
N PRO A 205 -19.22 17.35 8.23
CA PRO A 205 -20.25 18.01 7.43
C PRO A 205 -21.01 17.00 6.57
N LEU A 206 -22.29 17.33 6.22
CA LEU A 206 -23.16 16.44 5.43
C LEU A 206 -22.52 15.96 4.13
N ILE A 207 -21.72 16.81 3.49
CA ILE A 207 -20.99 16.49 2.26
C ILE A 207 -20.01 15.33 2.41
N ALA A 208 -19.45 15.11 3.62
CA ALA A 208 -18.52 14.03 3.93
C ALA A 208 -19.19 12.76 4.48
N ARG A 209 -20.52 12.83 4.78
CA ARG A 209 -21.30 11.72 5.35
C ARG A 209 -22.64 11.49 4.64
N ARG A 210 -22.65 11.61 3.33
CA ARG A 210 -23.86 11.49 2.49
C ARG A 210 -24.53 10.12 2.62
N SER A 211 -23.75 9.04 2.52
CA SER A 211 -24.27 7.69 2.74
C SER A 211 -23.24 6.69 3.24
N ILE A 212 -23.73 5.60 3.85
CA ILE A 212 -22.91 4.46 4.26
C ILE A 212 -23.49 3.18 3.68
N ILE A 213 -22.62 2.32 3.16
CA ILE A 213 -22.96 1.01 2.62
C ILE A 213 -22.54 -0.04 3.63
N PHE A 214 -23.47 -0.85 4.09
CA PHE A 214 -23.23 -2.00 4.97
C PHE A 214 -23.51 -3.31 4.28
N ASP A 215 -23.03 -4.43 4.85
CA ASP A 215 -23.61 -5.74 4.58
C ASP A 215 -24.89 -5.91 5.41
N ARG A 216 -25.62 -7.00 5.12
CA ARG A 216 -26.85 -7.35 5.87
C ARG A 216 -26.53 -8.03 7.21
N GLY A 217 -25.45 -7.59 7.88
CA GLY A 217 -25.10 -8.10 9.20
C GLY A 217 -26.11 -7.67 10.27
N PRO A 218 -26.43 -8.55 11.25
CA PRO A 218 -27.36 -8.21 12.32
C PRO A 218 -26.89 -7.02 13.17
N GLU A 219 -25.61 -6.70 13.15
CA GLU A 219 -24.99 -5.56 13.82
C GLU A 219 -25.43 -4.20 13.26
N PHE A 220 -25.99 -4.17 12.06
CA PHE A 220 -26.42 -2.94 11.39
C PHE A 220 -27.95 -2.78 11.31
N VAL A 221 -28.73 -3.60 12.00
CA VAL A 221 -30.20 -3.58 11.95
C VAL A 221 -30.78 -2.23 12.44
N SER A 222 -30.10 -1.52 13.34
CA SER A 222 -30.55 -0.22 13.82
C SER A 222 -30.15 0.96 12.91
N TRP A 223 -29.96 0.73 11.63
CA TRP A 223 -29.51 1.73 10.65
C TRP A 223 -30.45 2.93 10.47
N LEU A 224 -31.75 2.77 10.76
CA LEU A 224 -32.74 3.85 10.67
C LEU A 224 -32.38 5.06 11.54
N HIS A 225 -31.69 4.83 12.68
CA HIS A 225 -31.22 5.91 13.53
C HIS A 225 -30.16 6.80 12.86
N LEU A 226 -29.31 6.24 11.96
CA LEU A 226 -28.34 7.04 11.20
C LEU A 226 -29.03 8.06 10.31
N GLN A 227 -30.08 7.66 9.62
CA GLN A 227 -30.81 8.55 8.73
C GLN A 227 -31.63 9.57 9.53
N ALA A 228 -32.32 9.13 10.58
CA ALA A 228 -33.19 9.99 11.40
C ALA A 228 -32.42 11.03 12.22
N GLU A 229 -31.27 10.65 12.81
CA GLU A 229 -30.56 11.54 13.74
C GLU A 229 -29.47 12.40 13.06
N ILE A 230 -28.82 11.89 12.02
CA ILE A 230 -27.67 12.57 11.40
C ILE A 230 -27.79 12.77 9.89
N GLY A 231 -28.94 12.41 9.29
CA GLY A 231 -29.20 12.62 7.86
C GLY A 231 -28.36 11.79 6.91
N THR A 232 -27.65 10.75 7.39
CA THR A 232 -26.80 9.89 6.56
C THR A 232 -27.63 8.75 5.97
N GLN A 233 -27.71 8.67 4.64
CA GLN A 233 -28.41 7.57 3.95
C GLN A 233 -27.68 6.25 4.17
N THR A 234 -28.43 5.15 4.19
CA THR A 234 -27.86 3.83 4.38
C THR A 234 -28.26 2.90 3.25
N TRP A 235 -27.28 2.16 2.71
CA TRP A 235 -27.45 1.17 1.66
C TRP A 235 -26.96 -0.19 2.15
N PHE A 236 -27.57 -1.27 1.65
CA PHE A 236 -27.15 -2.64 1.97
C PHE A 236 -26.72 -3.39 0.72
N CYS A 237 -25.58 -4.08 0.82
CA CYS A 237 -25.16 -4.99 -0.23
C CYS A 237 -26.08 -6.20 -0.32
N ASP A 238 -26.26 -6.71 -1.53
CA ASP A 238 -26.96 -7.97 -1.71
C ASP A 238 -26.10 -9.17 -1.29
N PRO A 239 -26.66 -10.20 -0.63
CA PRO A 239 -25.96 -11.45 -0.43
C PRO A 239 -25.89 -12.22 -1.76
N PRO A 240 -24.77 -12.75 -2.19
CA PRO A 240 -23.40 -12.82 -1.66
C PRO A 240 -22.42 -11.84 -2.34
N SER A 241 -22.79 -10.59 -2.53
CA SER A 241 -22.10 -9.63 -3.42
C SER A 241 -20.94 -8.90 -2.75
N THR A 242 -19.93 -9.63 -2.27
CA THR A 242 -18.75 -9.08 -1.61
C THR A 242 -17.95 -8.09 -2.47
N TRP A 243 -17.99 -8.23 -3.82
CA TRP A 243 -17.29 -7.31 -4.74
C TRP A 243 -17.84 -5.87 -4.72
N GLN A 244 -19.06 -5.68 -4.21
CA GLN A 244 -19.67 -4.36 -4.08
C GLN A 244 -18.97 -3.50 -3.03
N LYS A 245 -18.20 -4.14 -2.11
CA LYS A 245 -17.38 -3.52 -1.05
C LYS A 245 -15.87 -3.68 -1.27
N GLY A 246 -15.38 -3.64 -2.51
CA GLY A 246 -13.97 -3.84 -2.83
C GLY A 246 -12.98 -2.94 -2.08
N PRO A 247 -13.22 -1.62 -1.90
CA PRO A 247 -12.39 -0.74 -1.10
C PRO A 247 -12.20 -1.19 0.34
N VAL A 248 -13.30 -1.52 1.05
CA VAL A 248 -13.23 -1.93 2.44
C VAL A 248 -12.53 -3.28 2.60
N GLU A 249 -12.76 -4.23 1.69
CA GLU A 249 -12.05 -5.51 1.71
C GLU A 249 -10.53 -5.34 1.54
N ASN A 250 -10.12 -4.51 0.58
CA ASN A 250 -8.70 -4.25 0.33
C ASN A 250 -8.02 -3.57 1.53
N THR A 251 -8.66 -2.57 2.12
CA THR A 251 -8.15 -1.89 3.32
C THR A 251 -8.15 -2.84 4.51
N ASN A 252 -9.19 -3.66 4.66
CA ASN A 252 -9.26 -4.67 5.69
C ASN A 252 -8.12 -5.70 5.58
N ARG A 253 -7.78 -6.12 4.38
CA ARG A 253 -6.63 -7.00 4.14
C ARG A 253 -5.32 -6.32 4.53
N ARG A 254 -5.14 -5.05 4.22
CA ARG A 254 -3.95 -4.27 4.63
C ARG A 254 -3.89 -4.10 6.15
N ALA A 255 -5.01 -3.75 6.79
CA ALA A 255 -5.09 -3.60 8.23
C ALA A 255 -4.76 -4.91 8.98
N ARG A 256 -4.94 -6.09 8.36
CA ARG A 256 -4.57 -7.39 8.96
C ARG A 256 -3.07 -7.55 9.22
N SER A 257 -2.21 -6.75 8.60
CA SER A 257 -0.77 -6.71 8.95
C SER A 257 -0.53 -6.20 10.38
N TRP A 258 -1.40 -5.31 10.87
CA TRP A 258 -1.31 -4.76 12.23
C TRP A 258 -2.36 -5.34 13.18
N LEU A 259 -3.49 -5.80 12.63
CA LEU A 259 -4.60 -6.41 13.36
C LEU A 259 -4.89 -7.82 12.82
N PRO A 260 -3.97 -8.80 13.02
CA PRO A 260 -4.20 -10.18 12.60
C PRO A 260 -5.37 -10.79 13.38
N LYS A 261 -6.10 -11.75 12.77
CA LYS A 261 -7.25 -12.42 13.40
C LYS A 261 -6.92 -13.05 14.75
N LYS A 262 -5.67 -13.55 14.89
CA LYS A 262 -5.16 -14.25 16.08
C LYS A 262 -4.61 -13.30 17.16
N ARG A 263 -4.78 -11.98 17.00
CA ARG A 263 -4.33 -11.00 18.00
C ARG A 263 -5.43 -10.70 18.98
N ASP A 264 -5.09 -10.69 20.27
CA ASP A 264 -5.95 -10.09 21.28
C ASP A 264 -5.93 -8.55 21.11
N ILE A 265 -7.11 -7.98 20.86
CA ILE A 265 -7.29 -6.55 20.70
C ILE A 265 -7.90 -5.88 21.94
N THR A 266 -8.22 -6.65 22.98
CA THR A 266 -8.81 -6.12 24.21
C THR A 266 -7.87 -5.14 24.89
N ALA A 267 -6.57 -5.49 24.90
CA ALA A 267 -5.50 -4.67 25.50
C ALA A 267 -5.12 -3.42 24.67
N LEU A 268 -5.53 -3.33 23.39
CA LEU A 268 -5.22 -2.16 22.56
C LEU A 268 -6.08 -0.97 23.01
N THR A 269 -5.44 0.17 23.21
CA THR A 269 -6.14 1.44 23.50
C THR A 269 -6.75 2.04 22.21
N ASP A 270 -7.67 2.96 22.36
CA ASP A 270 -8.20 3.75 21.22
C ASP A 270 -7.08 4.53 20.51
N ARG A 271 -6.03 4.92 21.24
CA ARG A 271 -4.83 5.58 20.70
C ARG A 271 -4.05 4.63 19.80
N ASP A 272 -3.89 3.36 20.18
CA ASP A 272 -3.21 2.34 19.36
C ASP A 272 -3.97 2.07 18.07
N ILE A 273 -5.29 1.97 18.18
CA ILE A 273 -6.19 1.83 17.04
C ILE A 273 -6.05 3.06 16.12
N LYS A 274 -6.08 4.27 16.65
CA LYS A 274 -5.87 5.49 15.88
C LYS A 274 -4.52 5.50 15.16
N ALA A 275 -3.45 5.11 15.82
CA ALA A 275 -2.12 5.03 15.20
C ALA A 275 -2.07 4.08 13.98
N ILE A 276 -2.81 2.98 14.02
CA ILE A 276 -2.96 2.07 12.87
C ILE A 276 -3.68 2.76 11.71
N PHE A 277 -4.68 3.59 12.00
CA PHE A 277 -5.39 4.38 10.98
C PHE A 277 -4.53 5.42 10.34
N ASP A 278 -3.81 6.17 11.17
CA ASP A 278 -2.94 7.22 10.72
C ASP A 278 -1.90 6.64 9.75
N ARG A 279 -1.40 5.44 10.02
CA ARG A 279 -0.53 4.71 9.08
C ARG A 279 -1.22 4.38 7.76
N LEU A 280 -2.46 3.87 7.81
CA LEU A 280 -3.22 3.54 6.60
C LEU A 280 -3.53 4.79 5.78
N ASN A 281 -3.96 5.87 6.45
CA ASN A 281 -4.35 7.12 5.82
C ASN A 281 -3.16 7.93 5.31
N ASN A 282 -1.97 7.71 5.85
CA ASN A 282 -0.72 8.32 5.39
C ASN A 282 0.09 7.44 4.43
N THR A 283 -0.47 6.30 4.01
CA THR A 283 0.15 5.44 2.97
C THR A 283 -0.49 5.74 1.63
N HIS A 284 0.30 6.21 0.65
CA HIS A 284 -0.20 6.61 -0.66
C HIS A 284 -0.66 5.44 -1.52
N HIS A 285 -1.62 5.70 -2.38
CA HIS A 285 -2.27 4.73 -3.23
C HIS A 285 -2.09 5.06 -4.71
N LYS A 286 -1.84 4.04 -5.52
CA LYS A 286 -1.77 4.19 -6.98
C LYS A 286 -3.07 4.73 -7.58
N CYS A 287 -4.23 4.26 -7.07
CA CYS A 287 -5.55 4.71 -7.54
C CYS A 287 -5.88 6.17 -7.18
N LEU A 288 -5.08 6.80 -6.32
CA LEU A 288 -5.18 8.22 -5.94
C LEU A 288 -4.06 9.06 -6.57
N GLY A 289 -3.44 8.59 -7.66
CA GLY A 289 -2.31 9.28 -8.29
C GLY A 289 -1.10 9.42 -7.37
N TRP A 290 -0.88 8.45 -6.47
CA TRP A 290 0.20 8.44 -5.47
C TRP A 290 0.04 9.47 -4.34
N LYS A 291 -1.14 10.05 -4.19
CA LYS A 291 -1.54 10.80 -3.00
C LYS A 291 -1.93 9.83 -1.89
N THR A 292 -1.88 10.32 -0.65
CA THR A 292 -2.39 9.57 0.51
C THR A 292 -3.90 9.77 0.65
N PRO A 293 -4.63 8.84 1.29
CA PRO A 293 -6.03 9.02 1.63
C PRO A 293 -6.31 10.32 2.41
N ALA A 294 -5.42 10.69 3.35
CA ALA A 294 -5.56 11.91 4.14
C ALA A 294 -5.41 13.19 3.29
N GLU A 295 -4.48 13.20 2.32
CA GLU A 295 -4.33 14.32 1.37
C GLU A 295 -5.59 14.48 0.53
N VAL A 296 -6.07 13.40 -0.10
CA VAL A 296 -7.26 13.47 -0.97
C VAL A 296 -8.53 13.80 -0.18
N PHE A 297 -8.69 13.25 1.03
CA PHE A 297 -9.84 13.56 1.87
C PHE A 297 -9.89 15.06 2.21
N ARG A 298 -8.75 15.65 2.56
CA ARG A 298 -8.65 17.08 2.89
C ARG A 298 -8.92 17.94 1.65
N GLU A 299 -8.36 17.59 0.50
CA GLU A 299 -8.61 18.29 -0.76
C GLU A 299 -10.11 18.29 -1.09
N LYS A 300 -10.76 17.13 -1.03
CA LYS A 300 -12.20 17.02 -1.32
C LYS A 300 -13.07 17.77 -0.31
N MET A 301 -12.69 17.78 0.96
CA MET A 301 -13.37 18.58 1.97
C MET A 301 -13.29 20.08 1.64
N MET A 302 -12.12 20.57 1.25
CA MET A 302 -11.94 21.98 0.90
C MET A 302 -12.68 22.36 -0.39
N GLU A 303 -12.64 21.50 -1.42
CA GLU A 303 -13.39 21.71 -2.67
C GLU A 303 -14.89 21.84 -2.42
N GLU A 304 -15.47 20.94 -1.63
CA GLU A 304 -16.91 20.89 -1.39
C GLU A 304 -17.40 21.94 -0.36
N MET A 305 -16.51 22.44 0.52
CA MET A 305 -16.84 23.52 1.48
C MET A 305 -16.61 24.92 0.90
N GLY A 306 -15.83 25.03 -0.16
CA GLY A 306 -15.56 26.31 -0.86
C GLY A 306 -16.62 26.69 -1.89
N HIS A 307 -17.59 25.82 -2.11
CA HIS A 307 -18.80 26.05 -2.90
C HIS A 307 -20.02 26.15 -1.99
#